data_d15fcca79d02cff028a2153c022047d4
#
_entry.id   d15fcca79d02cff028a2153c022047d4
#
_cell.length_a   1.000
_cell.length_b   1.000
_cell.length_c   1.000
_cell.angle_alpha   90.00
_cell.angle_beta   90.00
_cell.angle_gamma   90.00
#
_symmetry.space_group_name_H-M   'P 1'
#
loop_
_entity.id
_entity.type
_entity.pdbx_description
1 polymer ?
#
loop_
_entity_poly.entity_id
_entity_poly.type
_entity_poly.pdbx_seq_one_letter_code
_entity_poly.pdbx_strand_id
1 'polypeptide(L)'
;MLQDNDTKLVYTCYAGTETKIEGNYLEFLKLLGIDQSRLIMINCPTQFSEVIIPESSILPGGYYTKEYKQLFSSVVENIKLDKYDVNAKMIYCSRSKLGIAKSKEFGEDGIEGIFKQNGYTSVYMETMSLEEQIKTLLSAKTIVLTSGSLAHNLLFVNKDIDVFILNKTYRVNLHQFLINEISDATVRFVDIYRSPLPILYGYGPFLMDLTKPLANFLDDNEFVYEKGTVLSKKDYFKYYLKWLWSYRFFLFRLNGIKEGNSEFEKSFKIIRRYYKTGR
;
A
#
# COMPACT_ATOMS: atom_id res chain seq x y z
N MET A 1 -24.13 -13.90 -11.39
CA MET A 1 -23.33 -14.80 -10.52
C MET A 1 -23.54 -14.56 -9.02
N LEU A 2 -23.52 -13.34 -8.51
CA LEU A 2 -23.76 -13.06 -7.08
C LEU A 2 -25.21 -13.29 -6.62
N GLN A 3 -26.16 -13.35 -7.55
CA GLN A 3 -27.62 -13.55 -7.26
C GLN A 3 -28.02 -15.01 -7.12
N ASP A 4 -27.16 -15.95 -7.50
CA ASP A 4 -27.44 -17.38 -7.36
C ASP A 4 -26.84 -17.89 -6.04
N ASN A 5 -27.73 -18.21 -5.09
CA ASN A 5 -27.32 -18.68 -3.76
C ASN A 5 -26.78 -20.12 -3.74
N ASP A 6 -26.98 -20.89 -4.81
CA ASP A 6 -26.57 -22.30 -4.88
C ASP A 6 -25.16 -22.47 -5.44
N THR A 7 -24.64 -21.50 -6.19
CA THR A 7 -23.27 -21.51 -6.72
C THR A 7 -22.25 -21.44 -5.60
N LYS A 8 -21.29 -22.37 -5.55
CA LYS A 8 -20.18 -22.40 -4.61
C LYS A 8 -18.93 -21.74 -5.22
N LEU A 9 -18.15 -21.07 -4.40
CA LEU A 9 -16.82 -20.58 -4.77
C LEU A 9 -15.77 -21.61 -4.39
N VAL A 10 -15.14 -22.17 -5.40
CA VAL A 10 -14.11 -23.20 -5.23
C VAL A 10 -12.73 -22.55 -5.31
N TYR A 11 -11.86 -22.86 -4.37
CA TYR A 11 -10.49 -22.33 -4.35
C TYR A 11 -9.48 -23.40 -3.94
N THR A 12 -8.24 -23.22 -4.38
CA THR A 12 -7.10 -24.02 -3.96
C THR A 12 -6.15 -23.19 -3.14
N CYS A 13 -5.47 -23.80 -2.19
CA CYS A 13 -4.38 -23.17 -1.47
C CYS A 13 -3.09 -23.16 -2.29
N TYR A 14 -2.21 -22.21 -1.99
CA TYR A 14 -0.87 -22.22 -2.57
C TYR A 14 -0.12 -23.49 -2.15
N ALA A 15 0.68 -24.07 -3.05
CA ALA A 15 1.34 -25.35 -2.84
C ALA A 15 2.03 -25.43 -1.46
N GLY A 16 1.62 -26.39 -0.64
CA GLY A 16 2.20 -26.66 0.68
C GLY A 16 1.57 -25.89 1.86
N THR A 17 0.51 -25.11 1.66
CA THR A 17 -0.21 -24.45 2.74
C THR A 17 -1.69 -24.79 2.71
N GLU A 18 -2.21 -25.33 3.81
CA GLU A 18 -3.68 -25.46 4.02
C GLU A 18 -4.21 -24.18 4.66
N THR A 19 -4.27 -23.08 3.88
CA THR A 19 -4.78 -21.82 4.40
C THR A 19 -6.24 -21.62 4.00
N LYS A 20 -7.10 -21.51 4.99
CA LYS A 20 -8.48 -21.06 4.80
C LYS A 20 -8.51 -19.59 4.45
N ILE A 21 -9.53 -19.16 3.71
CA ILE A 21 -9.78 -17.73 3.48
C ILE A 21 -10.19 -17.11 4.81
N GLU A 22 -9.39 -16.15 5.28
CA GLU A 22 -9.55 -15.46 6.57
C GLU A 22 -9.27 -13.97 6.44
N GLY A 23 -9.50 -13.20 7.52
CA GLY A 23 -9.21 -11.77 7.59
C GLY A 23 -9.96 -10.96 6.56
N ASN A 24 -9.31 -9.93 5.99
CA ASN A 24 -9.93 -9.00 5.05
C ASN A 24 -10.52 -9.66 3.82
N TYR A 25 -9.98 -10.80 3.35
CA TYR A 25 -10.56 -11.54 2.24
C TYR A 25 -11.94 -12.13 2.59
N LEU A 26 -12.07 -12.71 3.78
CA LEU A 26 -13.35 -13.24 4.24
C LEU A 26 -14.35 -12.11 4.49
N GLU A 27 -13.91 -10.99 5.07
CA GLU A 27 -14.76 -9.81 5.25
C GLU A 27 -15.25 -9.25 3.92
N PHE A 28 -14.36 -9.15 2.92
CA PHE A 28 -14.73 -8.72 1.57
C PHE A 28 -15.83 -9.60 0.96
N LEU A 29 -15.69 -10.92 1.08
CA LEU A 29 -16.71 -11.85 0.58
C LEU A 29 -18.04 -11.70 1.33
N LYS A 30 -17.98 -11.51 2.66
CA LYS A 30 -19.20 -11.26 3.47
C LYS A 30 -19.88 -9.95 3.08
N LEU A 31 -19.12 -8.89 2.82
CA LEU A 31 -19.65 -7.61 2.35
C LEU A 31 -20.31 -7.73 0.96
N LEU A 32 -19.89 -8.71 0.15
CA LEU A 32 -20.57 -9.09 -1.10
C LEU A 32 -21.78 -10.00 -0.91
N GLY A 33 -22.15 -10.34 0.33
CA GLY A 33 -23.23 -11.28 0.64
C GLY A 33 -22.86 -12.75 0.42
N ILE A 34 -21.57 -13.07 0.36
CA ILE A 34 -21.10 -14.46 0.19
C ILE A 34 -20.78 -15.04 1.57
N ASP A 35 -21.61 -15.96 2.00
CA ASP A 35 -21.41 -16.68 3.26
C ASP A 35 -20.26 -17.69 3.16
N GLN A 36 -19.58 -17.93 4.30
CA GLN A 36 -18.46 -18.86 4.39
C GLN A 36 -18.83 -20.29 3.99
N SER A 37 -20.08 -20.70 4.17
CA SER A 37 -20.59 -22.02 3.77
C SER A 37 -20.60 -22.23 2.24
N ARG A 38 -20.48 -21.15 1.49
CA ARG A 38 -20.35 -21.18 0.02
C ARG A 38 -18.90 -21.37 -0.47
N LEU A 39 -17.91 -21.34 0.43
CA LEU A 39 -16.51 -21.48 0.11
C LEU A 39 -16.06 -22.93 0.23
N ILE A 40 -15.59 -23.52 -0.86
CA ILE A 40 -15.06 -24.89 -0.89
C ILE A 40 -13.57 -24.85 -1.15
N MET A 41 -12.79 -25.28 -0.17
CA MET A 41 -11.34 -25.47 -0.34
C MET A 41 -11.04 -26.83 -0.92
N ILE A 42 -10.32 -26.90 -2.03
CA ILE A 42 -9.85 -28.14 -2.61
C ILE A 42 -8.41 -28.40 -2.14
N ASN A 43 -8.21 -29.49 -1.42
CA ASN A 43 -6.90 -29.97 -0.95
C ASN A 43 -6.57 -31.40 -1.45
N CYS A 44 -7.47 -32.02 -2.19
CA CYS A 44 -7.28 -33.33 -2.80
C CYS A 44 -7.97 -33.38 -4.18
N PRO A 45 -7.64 -34.39 -5.03
CA PRO A 45 -8.33 -34.59 -6.31
C PRO A 45 -9.85 -34.68 -6.08
N THR A 46 -10.59 -33.76 -6.66
CA THR A 46 -12.04 -33.63 -6.46
C THR A 46 -12.72 -33.53 -7.82
N GLN A 47 -13.82 -34.27 -8.00
CA GLN A 47 -14.64 -34.24 -9.21
C GLN A 47 -15.92 -33.41 -8.93
N PHE A 48 -16.22 -32.49 -9.84
CA PHE A 48 -17.47 -31.73 -9.84
C PHE A 48 -18.30 -32.11 -11.05
N SER A 49 -19.63 -32.05 -10.94
CA SER A 49 -20.55 -32.27 -12.07
C SER A 49 -20.48 -31.11 -13.07
N GLU A 50 -20.22 -29.90 -12.57
CA GLU A 50 -20.09 -28.69 -13.38
C GLU A 50 -19.13 -27.74 -12.72
N VAL A 51 -18.26 -27.08 -13.51
CA VAL A 51 -17.34 -26.04 -13.07
C VAL A 51 -17.40 -24.86 -14.03
N ILE A 52 -17.65 -23.67 -13.49
CA ILE A 52 -17.59 -22.42 -14.25
C ILE A 52 -16.24 -21.77 -13.97
N ILE A 53 -15.44 -21.60 -15.00
CA ILE A 53 -14.13 -20.90 -14.91
C ILE A 53 -14.29 -19.53 -15.58
N PRO A 54 -14.39 -18.44 -14.81
CA PRO A 54 -14.51 -17.10 -15.39
C PRO A 54 -13.19 -16.64 -15.97
N GLU A 55 -13.25 -15.79 -16.98
CA GLU A 55 -12.10 -15.06 -17.46
C GLU A 55 -11.61 -14.04 -16.42
N SER A 56 -10.34 -13.62 -16.54
CA SER A 56 -9.78 -12.59 -15.66
C SER A 56 -10.45 -11.24 -15.92
N SER A 57 -11.02 -10.65 -14.87
CA SER A 57 -11.67 -9.32 -14.93
C SER A 57 -10.68 -8.17 -14.85
N ILE A 58 -9.42 -8.45 -14.59
CA ILE A 58 -8.33 -7.45 -14.49
C ILE A 58 -7.03 -8.04 -15.04
N LEU A 59 -6.33 -7.25 -15.84
CA LEU A 59 -4.97 -7.53 -16.30
C LEU A 59 -4.06 -6.34 -15.94
N PRO A 60 -3.09 -6.51 -15.04
CA PRO A 60 -2.18 -5.44 -14.66
C PRO A 60 -1.43 -4.85 -15.85
N GLY A 61 -1.45 -3.52 -15.98
CA GLY A 61 -0.88 -2.81 -17.14
C GLY A 61 -1.67 -2.98 -18.44
N GLY A 62 -2.87 -3.55 -18.38
CA GLY A 62 -3.74 -3.81 -19.51
C GLY A 62 -5.13 -3.19 -19.36
N TYR A 63 -6.06 -3.95 -18.80
CA TYR A 63 -7.47 -3.55 -18.72
C TYR A 63 -8.14 -4.03 -17.43
N TYR A 64 -9.31 -3.46 -17.17
CA TYR A 64 -10.32 -4.01 -16.23
C TYR A 64 -11.71 -4.01 -16.88
N THR A 65 -12.58 -4.90 -16.39
CA THR A 65 -13.96 -4.97 -16.88
C THR A 65 -14.90 -4.11 -16.02
N LYS A 66 -16.08 -3.78 -16.55
CA LYS A 66 -17.12 -3.07 -15.80
C LYS A 66 -17.54 -3.84 -14.55
N GLU A 67 -17.61 -5.17 -14.65
CA GLU A 67 -17.98 -6.06 -13.56
C GLU A 67 -16.96 -5.98 -12.42
N TYR A 68 -15.66 -5.80 -12.75
CA TYR A 68 -14.64 -5.61 -11.75
C TYR A 68 -14.87 -4.30 -10.95
N LYS A 69 -15.15 -3.19 -11.61
CA LYS A 69 -15.52 -1.92 -10.93
C LYS A 69 -16.81 -2.09 -10.11
N GLN A 70 -17.86 -2.71 -10.68
CA GLN A 70 -19.12 -2.95 -10.00
C GLN A 70 -18.98 -3.77 -8.73
N LEU A 71 -18.04 -4.73 -8.69
CA LEU A 71 -17.78 -5.54 -7.51
C LEU A 71 -17.45 -4.67 -6.29
N PHE A 72 -16.58 -3.67 -6.45
CA PHE A 72 -16.20 -2.76 -5.36
C PHE A 72 -17.32 -1.77 -5.02
N SER A 73 -18.06 -1.28 -6.02
CA SER A 73 -19.22 -0.43 -5.79
C SER A 73 -20.29 -1.17 -4.97
N SER A 74 -20.54 -2.45 -5.26
CA SER A 74 -21.49 -3.28 -4.49
C SER A 74 -21.07 -3.46 -3.03
N VAL A 75 -19.76 -3.59 -2.76
CA VAL A 75 -19.26 -3.63 -1.38
C VAL A 75 -19.57 -2.32 -0.65
N VAL A 76 -19.32 -1.18 -1.31
CA VAL A 76 -19.60 0.14 -0.72
C VAL A 76 -21.09 0.35 -0.48
N GLU A 77 -21.95 -0.07 -1.40
CA GLU A 77 -23.41 0.04 -1.27
C GLU A 77 -23.94 -0.80 -0.12
N ASN A 78 -23.33 -1.96 0.15
CA ASN A 78 -23.73 -2.84 1.25
C ASN A 78 -23.27 -2.33 2.62
N ILE A 79 -22.31 -1.39 2.64
CA ILE A 79 -21.85 -0.74 3.87
C ILE A 79 -22.81 0.40 4.21
N LYS A 80 -23.49 0.29 5.35
CA LYS A 80 -24.31 1.40 5.88
C LYS A 80 -23.37 2.51 6.37
N LEU A 81 -23.24 3.55 5.56
CA LEU A 81 -22.59 4.79 6.00
C LEU A 81 -23.57 5.50 6.93
N ASP A 82 -23.24 5.60 8.21
CA ASP A 82 -23.96 6.44 9.12
C ASP A 82 -23.88 7.89 8.64
N LYS A 83 -25.02 8.58 8.55
CA LYS A 83 -25.14 9.97 8.05
C LYS A 83 -24.30 10.99 8.83
N TYR A 84 -23.61 10.58 9.87
CA TYR A 84 -22.98 11.46 10.85
C TYR A 84 -21.49 11.78 10.58
N ASP A 85 -20.81 11.15 9.63
CA ASP A 85 -19.38 11.35 9.44
C ASP A 85 -18.95 11.87 8.05
N VAL A 86 -19.79 12.66 7.39
CA VAL A 86 -19.38 13.46 6.24
C VAL A 86 -18.67 14.75 6.71
N ASN A 87 -17.92 14.66 7.78
CA ASN A 87 -16.98 15.71 8.13
C ASN A 87 -15.76 15.53 7.25
N ALA A 88 -15.52 16.52 6.43
CA ALA A 88 -14.41 16.67 5.49
C ALA A 88 -13.04 16.54 6.18
N LYS A 89 -12.73 15.35 6.72
CA LYS A 89 -11.49 15.08 7.44
C LYS A 89 -10.34 14.95 6.45
N MET A 90 -9.24 15.61 6.75
CA MET A 90 -7.97 15.32 6.10
C MET A 90 -7.31 14.19 6.88
N ILE A 91 -7.04 13.06 6.23
CA ILE A 91 -6.44 11.89 6.88
C ILE A 91 -5.07 11.55 6.31
N TYR A 92 -4.18 11.14 7.20
CA TYR A 92 -2.90 10.53 6.87
C TYR A 92 -2.94 9.05 7.26
N CYS A 93 -2.94 8.17 6.27
CA CYS A 93 -2.93 6.72 6.50
C CYS A 93 -1.51 6.26 6.83
N SER A 94 -1.19 6.26 8.11
CA SER A 94 0.12 5.91 8.63
C SER A 94 0.31 4.39 8.71
N ARG A 95 1.54 3.96 8.46
CA ARG A 95 2.01 2.57 8.64
C ARG A 95 2.94 2.44 9.85
N SER A 96 3.10 3.50 10.62
CA SER A 96 4.05 3.56 11.75
C SER A 96 3.75 2.54 12.87
N LYS A 97 2.52 2.05 12.96
CA LYS A 97 2.16 0.97 13.92
C LYS A 97 2.31 -0.44 13.35
N LEU A 98 2.41 -0.60 12.05
CA LEU A 98 2.57 -1.90 11.43
C LEU A 98 3.98 -2.45 11.66
N GLY A 99 4.10 -3.57 12.39
CA GLY A 99 5.39 -4.14 12.81
C GLY A 99 6.36 -4.40 11.65
N ILE A 100 5.85 -4.88 10.51
CA ILE A 100 6.64 -5.10 9.29
C ILE A 100 7.14 -3.76 8.73
N ALA A 101 6.31 -2.71 8.70
CA ALA A 101 6.69 -1.40 8.20
C ALA A 101 7.76 -0.75 9.10
N LYS A 102 7.60 -0.77 10.41
CA LYS A 102 8.61 -0.27 11.36
C LYS A 102 10.01 -0.80 11.11
N SER A 103 10.12 -2.03 10.65
CA SER A 103 11.42 -2.65 10.38
C SER A 103 12.01 -2.29 9.01
N LYS A 104 11.24 -1.67 8.11
CA LYS A 104 11.61 -1.47 6.71
C LYS A 104 11.39 -0.05 6.19
N GLU A 105 10.52 0.73 6.81
CA GLU A 105 10.11 2.07 6.37
C GLU A 105 10.68 3.10 7.34
N PHE A 106 11.76 3.76 6.95
CA PHE A 106 12.48 4.75 7.76
C PHE A 106 12.11 6.15 7.33
N GLY A 107 11.72 7.01 8.27
CA GLY A 107 11.30 8.38 8.05
C GLY A 107 9.77 8.59 8.07
N GLU A 108 8.98 7.53 8.15
CA GLU A 108 7.51 7.59 8.22
C GLU A 108 7.02 8.49 9.35
N ASP A 109 7.56 8.30 10.57
CA ASP A 109 7.14 9.07 11.74
C ASP A 109 7.35 10.58 11.57
N GLY A 110 8.45 10.98 10.91
CA GLY A 110 8.74 12.39 10.66
C GLY A 110 7.80 12.99 9.62
N ILE A 111 7.50 12.25 8.56
CA ILE A 111 6.53 12.67 7.53
C ILE A 111 5.13 12.75 8.12
N GLU A 112 4.70 11.73 8.86
CA GLU A 112 3.44 11.75 9.61
C GLU A 112 3.34 12.99 10.51
N GLY A 113 4.44 13.36 11.18
CA GLY A 113 4.52 14.56 12.02
C GLY A 113 4.20 15.84 11.26
N ILE A 114 4.73 16.01 10.04
CA ILE A 114 4.44 17.16 9.18
C ILE A 114 2.94 17.25 8.88
N PHE A 115 2.32 16.14 8.45
CA PHE A 115 0.89 16.14 8.13
C PHE A 115 0.03 16.41 9.36
N LYS A 116 0.37 15.83 10.52
CA LYS A 116 -0.33 16.10 11.79
C LYS A 116 -0.29 17.59 12.18
N GLN A 117 0.86 18.23 12.05
CA GLN A 117 1.02 19.65 12.33
C GLN A 117 0.13 20.52 11.44
N ASN A 118 -0.22 20.03 10.25
CA ASN A 118 -1.07 20.70 9.27
C ASN A 118 -2.53 20.20 9.29
N GLY A 119 -3.00 19.66 10.40
CA GLY A 119 -4.41 19.34 10.63
C GLY A 119 -4.86 17.97 10.09
N TYR A 120 -3.95 17.13 9.62
CA TYR A 120 -4.30 15.77 9.22
C TYR A 120 -4.44 14.85 10.44
N THR A 121 -5.47 14.04 10.43
CA THR A 121 -5.66 13.00 11.45
C THR A 121 -4.96 11.72 10.99
N SER A 122 -4.02 11.21 11.79
CA SER A 122 -3.40 9.92 11.50
C SER A 122 -4.36 8.78 11.76
N VAL A 123 -4.51 7.91 10.77
CA VAL A 123 -5.28 6.68 10.86
C VAL A 123 -4.39 5.47 10.59
N TYR A 124 -4.65 4.38 11.29
CA TYR A 124 -3.86 3.16 11.27
C TYR A 124 -4.73 2.01 10.80
N MET A 125 -4.80 1.83 9.48
CA MET A 125 -5.70 0.87 8.83
C MET A 125 -5.50 -0.57 9.29
N GLU A 126 -4.28 -0.94 9.70
CA GLU A 126 -3.97 -2.27 10.21
C GLU A 126 -4.66 -2.60 11.55
N THR A 127 -5.23 -1.62 12.22
CA THR A 127 -5.98 -1.80 13.48
C THR A 127 -7.48 -1.83 13.28
N MET A 128 -7.95 -1.73 12.03
CA MET A 128 -9.36 -1.60 11.64
C MET A 128 -9.81 -2.84 10.87
N SER A 129 -11.09 -3.21 11.02
CA SER A 129 -11.76 -4.13 10.10
C SER A 129 -11.82 -3.55 8.68
N LEU A 130 -12.05 -4.37 7.66
CA LEU A 130 -12.17 -3.89 6.28
C LEU A 130 -13.31 -2.87 6.13
N GLU A 131 -14.44 -3.12 6.78
CA GLU A 131 -15.58 -2.19 6.79
C GLU A 131 -15.21 -0.83 7.38
N GLU A 132 -14.51 -0.81 8.52
CA GLU A 132 -14.03 0.43 9.15
C GLU A 132 -13.02 1.17 8.28
N GLN A 133 -12.11 0.45 7.60
CA GLN A 133 -11.17 1.05 6.64
C GLN A 133 -11.93 1.75 5.52
N ILE A 134 -12.93 1.09 4.92
CA ILE A 134 -13.73 1.63 3.83
C ILE A 134 -14.51 2.87 4.31
N LYS A 135 -15.18 2.79 5.46
CA LYS A 135 -15.90 3.93 6.06
C LYS A 135 -14.97 5.12 6.29
N THR A 136 -13.76 4.85 6.79
CA THR A 136 -12.75 5.89 7.05
C THR A 136 -12.33 6.58 5.76
N LEU A 137 -12.04 5.84 4.70
CA LEU A 137 -11.69 6.40 3.39
C LEU A 137 -12.83 7.22 2.80
N LEU A 138 -14.06 6.71 2.88
CA LEU A 138 -15.24 7.38 2.35
C LEU A 138 -15.66 8.62 3.17
N SER A 139 -15.26 8.74 4.43
CA SER A 139 -15.50 9.93 5.25
C SER A 139 -14.48 11.06 5.00
N ALA A 140 -13.38 10.78 4.31
CA ALA A 140 -12.33 11.76 4.06
C ALA A 140 -12.67 12.72 2.91
N LYS A 141 -12.13 13.95 2.99
CA LYS A 141 -12.02 14.90 1.90
C LYS A 141 -10.68 14.81 1.20
N THR A 142 -9.62 14.59 1.98
CA THR A 142 -8.26 14.45 1.48
C THR A 142 -7.60 13.27 2.15
N ILE A 143 -6.96 12.43 1.37
CA ILE A 143 -6.24 11.25 1.83
C ILE A 143 -4.77 11.38 1.46
N VAL A 144 -3.89 11.21 2.43
CA VAL A 144 -2.45 11.05 2.20
C VAL A 144 -2.04 9.66 2.68
N LEU A 145 -1.29 8.96 1.87
CA LEU A 145 -0.81 7.61 2.20
C LEU A 145 0.50 7.28 1.48
N THR A 146 1.26 6.33 1.99
CA THR A 146 2.45 5.85 1.31
C THR A 146 2.12 4.79 0.26
N SER A 147 2.89 4.76 -0.85
CA SER A 147 2.72 3.77 -1.91
C SER A 147 2.89 2.34 -1.39
N GLY A 148 2.05 1.42 -1.87
CA GLY A 148 2.02 0.01 -1.48
C GLY A 148 0.60 -0.54 -1.37
N SER A 149 0.43 -1.71 -0.75
CA SER A 149 -0.86 -2.41 -0.66
C SER A 149 -1.98 -1.57 -0.01
N LEU A 150 -1.63 -0.66 0.90
CA LEU A 150 -2.60 0.25 1.51
C LEU A 150 -3.29 1.15 0.47
N ALA A 151 -2.55 1.63 -0.53
CA ALA A 151 -3.10 2.45 -1.61
C ALA A 151 -4.07 1.67 -2.52
N HIS A 152 -4.04 0.34 -2.48
CA HIS A 152 -4.99 -0.47 -3.23
C HIS A 152 -6.43 -0.38 -2.67
N ASN A 153 -6.60 0.04 -1.43
CA ASN A 153 -7.93 0.27 -0.85
C ASN A 153 -8.69 1.43 -1.52
N LEU A 154 -8.02 2.22 -2.37
CA LEU A 154 -8.70 3.20 -3.24
C LEU A 154 -9.70 2.57 -4.20
N LEU A 155 -9.66 1.25 -4.42
CA LEU A 155 -10.71 0.51 -5.14
C LEU A 155 -12.12 0.72 -4.56
N PHE A 156 -12.22 1.02 -3.27
CA PHE A 156 -13.49 1.30 -2.60
C PHE A 156 -13.91 2.77 -2.63
N VAL A 157 -13.08 3.65 -3.18
CA VAL A 157 -13.39 5.08 -3.26
C VAL A 157 -14.17 5.36 -4.53
N ASN A 158 -15.47 5.65 -4.37
CA ASN A 158 -16.44 5.89 -5.44
C ASN A 158 -16.95 7.33 -5.46
N LYS A 159 -16.15 8.27 -4.99
CA LYS A 159 -16.46 9.70 -4.98
C LYS A 159 -15.20 10.53 -5.20
N ASP A 160 -15.39 11.79 -5.58
CA ASP A 160 -14.29 12.72 -5.78
C ASP A 160 -13.62 13.07 -4.44
N ILE A 161 -12.42 12.55 -4.25
CA ILE A 161 -11.56 12.76 -3.08
C ILE A 161 -10.16 13.08 -3.60
N ASP A 162 -9.51 14.09 -3.04
CA ASP A 162 -8.10 14.34 -3.30
C ASP A 162 -7.23 13.31 -2.57
N VAL A 163 -6.42 12.58 -3.34
CA VAL A 163 -5.52 11.56 -2.81
C VAL A 163 -4.08 11.87 -3.19
N PHE A 164 -3.20 11.90 -2.20
CA PHE A 164 -1.77 12.04 -2.40
C PHE A 164 -1.06 10.76 -2.02
N ILE A 165 -0.47 10.09 -3.01
CA ILE A 165 0.33 8.88 -2.82
C ILE A 165 1.79 9.28 -2.71
N LEU A 166 2.36 9.11 -1.52
CA LEU A 166 3.76 9.37 -1.23
C LEU A 166 4.60 8.18 -1.69
N ASN A 167 5.38 8.37 -2.76
CA ASN A 167 6.22 7.32 -3.31
C ASN A 167 7.44 7.08 -2.43
N LYS A 168 7.55 5.91 -1.85
CA LYS A 168 8.73 5.47 -1.05
C LYS A 168 9.81 4.77 -1.88
N THR A 169 9.61 4.64 -3.18
CA THR A 169 10.55 4.08 -4.15
C THR A 169 10.31 4.71 -5.53
N TYR A 170 11.31 4.62 -6.40
CA TYR A 170 11.27 5.17 -7.76
C TYR A 170 10.33 4.43 -8.73
N ARG A 171 9.77 3.31 -8.33
CA ARG A 171 8.82 2.53 -9.15
C ARG A 171 7.42 2.60 -8.57
N VAL A 172 6.47 2.99 -9.40
CA VAL A 172 5.05 2.85 -9.11
C VAL A 172 4.59 1.47 -9.54
N ASN A 173 3.78 0.81 -8.71
CA ASN A 173 3.20 -0.48 -9.06
C ASN A 173 2.19 -0.31 -10.20
N LEU A 174 2.27 -1.13 -11.25
CA LEU A 174 1.35 -1.08 -12.38
C LEU A 174 -0.12 -1.29 -11.96
N HIS A 175 -0.37 -2.09 -10.94
CA HIS A 175 -1.72 -2.23 -10.37
C HIS A 175 -2.28 -0.91 -9.87
N GLN A 176 -1.44 -0.01 -9.35
CA GLN A 176 -1.91 1.27 -8.83
C GLN A 176 -2.48 2.17 -9.92
N PHE A 177 -1.96 2.12 -11.13
CA PHE A 177 -2.53 2.90 -12.24
C PHE A 177 -3.96 2.44 -12.56
N LEU A 178 -4.19 1.12 -12.65
CA LEU A 178 -5.54 0.58 -12.86
C LEU A 178 -6.48 0.92 -11.69
N ILE A 179 -5.98 0.87 -10.47
CA ILE A 179 -6.77 1.24 -9.28
C ILE A 179 -7.18 2.71 -9.36
N ASN A 180 -6.27 3.58 -9.77
CA ASN A 180 -6.57 5.01 -9.93
C ASN A 180 -7.63 5.26 -11.02
N GLU A 181 -7.63 4.45 -12.09
CA GLU A 181 -8.66 4.54 -13.15
C GLU A 181 -10.03 3.99 -12.70
N ILE A 182 -10.02 2.98 -11.83
CA ILE A 182 -11.26 2.38 -11.28
C ILE A 182 -11.87 3.31 -10.22
N SER A 183 -11.02 3.91 -9.40
CA SER A 183 -11.39 4.86 -8.37
C SER A 183 -11.89 6.18 -8.98
N ASP A 184 -12.88 6.79 -8.36
CA ASP A 184 -13.34 8.13 -8.74
C ASP A 184 -12.52 9.25 -8.04
N ALA A 185 -11.43 8.91 -7.37
CA ALA A 185 -10.55 9.85 -6.67
C ALA A 185 -9.59 10.58 -7.61
N THR A 186 -9.28 11.83 -7.28
CA THR A 186 -8.21 12.60 -7.94
C THR A 186 -6.86 12.25 -7.31
N VAL A 187 -6.08 11.38 -7.97
CA VAL A 187 -4.82 10.84 -7.42
C VAL A 187 -3.60 11.59 -7.95
N ARG A 188 -2.74 12.03 -7.03
CA ARG A 188 -1.45 12.66 -7.33
C ARG A 188 -0.33 11.92 -6.60
N PHE A 189 0.87 11.87 -7.21
CA PHE A 189 2.04 11.22 -6.65
C PHE A 189 3.07 12.24 -6.20
N VAL A 190 3.68 12.01 -5.02
CA VAL A 190 4.75 12.83 -4.47
C VAL A 190 5.92 11.94 -4.07
N ASP A 191 7.11 12.20 -4.62
CA ASP A 191 8.28 11.39 -4.34
C ASP A 191 8.94 11.79 -3.02
N ILE A 192 8.97 10.85 -2.08
CA ILE A 192 9.55 11.03 -0.74
C ILE A 192 10.77 10.14 -0.48
N TYR A 193 11.16 9.34 -1.45
CA TYR A 193 12.27 8.39 -1.32
C TYR A 193 13.63 9.04 -1.47
N ARG A 194 14.62 8.52 -0.75
CA ARG A 194 16.04 8.88 -0.88
C ARG A 194 16.92 7.69 -1.19
N SER A 195 18.11 7.99 -1.73
CA SER A 195 19.18 7.01 -1.91
C SER A 195 19.86 6.68 -0.57
N PRO A 196 20.35 5.44 -0.40
CA PRO A 196 20.29 4.34 -1.38
C PRO A 196 18.90 3.76 -1.53
N LEU A 197 18.57 3.33 -2.75
CA LEU A 197 17.27 2.73 -3.04
C LEU A 197 17.21 1.28 -2.55
N PRO A 198 16.00 0.74 -2.27
CA PRO A 198 15.85 -0.65 -1.90
C PRO A 198 16.37 -1.57 -3.03
N ILE A 199 17.09 -2.62 -2.68
CA ILE A 199 17.64 -3.58 -3.64
C ILE A 199 16.51 -4.35 -4.33
N LEU A 200 15.51 -4.74 -3.56
CA LEU A 200 14.27 -5.34 -4.04
C LEU A 200 13.14 -4.34 -3.84
N TYR A 201 12.68 -3.80 -4.93
CA TYR A 201 11.78 -2.66 -4.95
C TYR A 201 10.46 -2.84 -4.14
N GLY A 202 9.97 -4.05 -3.98
CA GLY A 202 8.76 -4.35 -3.18
C GLY A 202 9.02 -4.68 -1.70
N TYR A 203 10.28 -4.84 -1.28
CA TYR A 203 10.61 -5.43 0.03
C TYR A 203 11.32 -4.49 0.99
N GLY A 204 11.85 -3.36 0.52
CA GLY A 204 12.62 -2.42 1.33
C GLY A 204 14.03 -2.91 1.67
N PRO A 205 14.72 -2.28 2.62
CA PRO A 205 14.27 -1.13 3.40
C PRO A 205 14.10 0.14 2.54
N PHE A 206 13.14 0.97 2.92
CA PHE A 206 12.83 2.25 2.27
C PHE A 206 13.33 3.40 3.12
N LEU A 207 13.94 4.39 2.48
CA LEU A 207 14.39 5.63 3.11
C LEU A 207 13.53 6.78 2.60
N MET A 208 12.73 7.33 3.48
CA MET A 208 11.81 8.43 3.19
C MET A 208 12.25 9.68 3.94
N ASP A 209 12.17 10.83 3.30
CA ASP A 209 12.62 12.09 3.89
C ASP A 209 11.92 13.28 3.25
N LEU A 210 12.18 14.47 3.77
CA LEU A 210 11.81 15.73 3.14
C LEU A 210 12.64 15.92 1.85
N THR A 211 12.10 15.43 0.75
CA THR A 211 12.69 15.57 -0.58
C THR A 211 12.29 16.92 -1.21
N LYS A 212 12.94 17.31 -2.30
CA LYS A 212 12.53 18.51 -3.06
C LYS A 212 11.08 18.40 -3.58
N PRO A 213 10.62 17.26 -4.17
CA PRO A 213 9.21 17.10 -4.54
C PRO A 213 8.24 17.25 -3.36
N LEU A 214 8.57 16.67 -2.19
CA LEU A 214 7.72 16.84 -1.02
C LEU A 214 7.72 18.30 -0.52
N ALA A 215 8.89 18.95 -0.47
CA ALA A 215 8.97 20.36 -0.06
C ALA A 215 8.15 21.27 -0.98
N ASN A 216 8.26 21.11 -2.31
CA ASN A 216 7.44 21.85 -3.26
C ASN A 216 5.94 21.61 -3.02
N PHE A 217 5.54 20.35 -2.83
CA PHE A 217 4.15 20.00 -2.52
C PHE A 217 3.67 20.69 -1.23
N LEU A 218 4.49 20.71 -0.19
CA LEU A 218 4.15 21.35 1.09
C LEU A 218 4.06 22.89 0.93
N ASP A 219 4.99 23.49 0.19
CA ASP A 219 4.99 24.92 -0.10
C ASP A 219 3.76 25.33 -0.95
N ASP A 220 3.42 24.56 -1.99
CA ASP A 220 2.27 24.78 -2.87
C ASP A 220 0.92 24.67 -2.14
N ASN A 221 0.88 23.92 -1.03
CA ASN A 221 -0.30 23.75 -0.19
C ASN A 221 -0.24 24.57 1.11
N GLU A 222 0.69 25.52 1.22
CA GLU A 222 0.87 26.42 2.38
C GLU A 222 1.06 25.69 3.72
N PHE A 223 1.72 24.52 3.69
CA PHE A 223 1.96 23.74 4.92
C PHE A 223 3.07 24.34 5.75
N VAL A 224 2.88 24.28 7.07
CA VAL A 224 3.92 24.64 8.05
C VAL A 224 4.80 23.42 8.30
N TYR A 225 6.10 23.55 8.07
CA TYR A 225 7.07 22.46 8.32
C TYR A 225 8.49 23.00 8.56
N GLU A 226 9.31 22.24 9.25
CA GLU A 226 10.73 22.56 9.41
C GLU A 226 11.53 22.12 8.19
N LYS A 227 12.37 23.02 7.65
CA LYS A 227 13.27 22.69 6.54
C LYS A 227 14.42 21.82 7.03
N GLY A 228 14.62 20.69 6.37
CA GLY A 228 15.72 19.77 6.69
C GLY A 228 15.32 18.32 6.56
N THR A 229 16.11 17.42 7.13
CA THR A 229 15.78 15.99 7.14
C THR A 229 14.81 15.66 8.28
N VAL A 230 13.81 14.84 8.01
CA VAL A 230 12.92 14.29 9.04
C VAL A 230 13.54 13.08 9.76
N LEU A 231 14.69 12.61 9.26
CA LEU A 231 15.37 11.43 9.80
C LEU A 231 16.37 11.81 10.91
N SER A 232 16.28 11.12 12.03
CA SER A 232 17.33 11.17 13.05
C SER A 232 18.60 10.47 12.54
N LYS A 233 19.77 10.89 13.04
CA LYS A 233 21.04 10.20 12.75
C LYS A 233 21.00 8.72 13.12
N LYS A 234 20.27 8.37 14.19
CA LYS A 234 20.09 7.01 14.66
C LYS A 234 19.28 6.17 13.67
N ASP A 235 18.20 6.72 13.12
CA ASP A 235 17.34 6.00 12.18
C ASP A 235 18.04 5.83 10.83
N TYR A 236 18.79 6.84 10.40
CA TYR A 236 19.64 6.72 9.21
C TYR A 236 20.69 5.61 9.36
N PHE A 237 21.33 5.52 10.54
CA PHE A 237 22.28 4.45 10.82
C PHE A 237 21.63 3.06 10.83
N LYS A 238 20.44 2.93 11.45
CA LYS A 238 19.65 1.68 11.41
C LYS A 238 19.26 1.29 9.99
N TYR A 239 18.80 2.28 9.19
CA TYR A 239 18.50 2.06 7.78
C TYR A 239 19.71 1.51 7.04
N TYR A 240 20.87 2.12 7.22
CA TYR A 240 22.12 1.71 6.58
C TYR A 240 22.50 0.27 6.91
N LEU A 241 22.47 -0.11 8.18
CA LEU A 241 22.75 -1.49 8.61
C LEU A 241 21.74 -2.48 7.98
N LYS A 242 20.48 -2.11 7.95
CA LYS A 242 19.43 -2.95 7.35
C LYS A 242 19.61 -3.08 5.84
N TRP A 243 19.98 -2.01 5.17
CA TRP A 243 20.27 -2.00 3.74
C TRP A 243 21.46 -2.89 3.40
N LEU A 244 22.57 -2.78 4.14
CA LEU A 244 23.75 -3.64 3.98
C LEU A 244 23.43 -5.11 4.20
N TRP A 245 22.62 -5.41 5.20
CA TRP A 245 22.19 -6.78 5.47
C TRP A 245 21.36 -7.33 4.31
N SER A 246 20.42 -6.57 3.80
CA SER A 246 19.59 -6.93 2.66
C SER A 246 20.43 -7.12 1.40
N TYR A 247 21.45 -6.29 1.19
CA TYR A 247 22.38 -6.39 0.08
C TYR A 247 23.24 -7.65 0.15
N ARG A 248 23.78 -7.94 1.34
CA ARG A 248 24.57 -9.17 1.56
C ARG A 248 23.74 -10.43 1.26
N PHE A 249 22.50 -10.45 1.71
CA PHE A 249 21.57 -11.56 1.44
C PHE A 249 21.27 -11.69 -0.06
N PHE A 250 21.11 -10.59 -0.75
CA PHE A 250 20.89 -10.55 -2.20
C PHE A 250 22.10 -11.09 -2.97
N LEU A 251 23.31 -10.66 -2.63
CA LEU A 251 24.55 -11.16 -3.24
C LEU A 251 24.75 -12.65 -3.03
N PHE A 252 24.47 -13.14 -1.83
CA PHE A 252 24.56 -14.56 -1.51
C PHE A 252 23.60 -15.41 -2.38
N ARG A 253 22.39 -14.89 -2.62
CA ARG A 253 21.37 -15.57 -3.45
C ARG A 253 21.68 -15.56 -4.95
N LEU A 254 22.33 -14.53 -5.45
CA LEU A 254 22.57 -14.32 -6.89
C LEU A 254 23.96 -14.75 -7.38
N ASN A 255 24.77 -15.42 -6.54
CA ASN A 255 26.09 -15.92 -6.91
C ASN A 255 26.94 -14.90 -7.70
N GLY A 256 27.05 -13.69 -7.20
CA GLY A 256 28.12 -12.77 -7.61
C GLY A 256 27.95 -12.06 -8.95
N ILE A 257 26.76 -11.51 -9.24
CA ILE A 257 26.59 -10.64 -10.40
C ILE A 257 27.45 -9.38 -10.22
N LYS A 258 28.44 -9.18 -11.12
CA LYS A 258 29.42 -8.06 -11.09
C LYS A 258 28.77 -6.67 -11.07
N GLU A 259 27.59 -6.49 -11.67
CA GLU A 259 26.85 -5.22 -11.70
C GLU A 259 26.37 -4.76 -10.31
N GLY A 260 26.02 -5.69 -9.42
CA GLY A 260 25.65 -5.37 -8.04
C GLY A 260 26.78 -4.72 -7.23
N ASN A 261 28.02 -5.03 -7.53
CA ASN A 261 29.18 -4.45 -6.81
C ASN A 261 29.36 -2.97 -7.11
N SER A 262 29.13 -2.53 -8.35
CA SER A 262 29.26 -1.12 -8.76
C SER A 262 28.20 -0.24 -8.07
N GLU A 263 26.97 -0.71 -7.96
CA GLU A 263 25.87 0.02 -7.31
C GLU A 263 26.04 0.05 -5.78
N PHE A 264 26.55 -1.03 -5.22
CA PHE A 264 26.95 -1.09 -3.81
C PHE A 264 28.01 -0.07 -3.47
N GLU A 265 29.09 0.00 -4.25
CA GLU A 265 30.17 0.97 -4.02
C GLU A 265 29.68 2.41 -4.14
N LYS A 266 28.82 2.72 -5.12
CA LYS A 266 28.20 4.04 -5.27
C LYS A 266 27.38 4.39 -4.05
N SER A 267 26.50 3.48 -3.64
CA SER A 267 25.63 3.66 -2.47
C SER A 267 26.45 3.75 -1.17
N PHE A 268 27.49 2.95 -1.04
CA PHE A 268 28.41 3.00 0.09
C PHE A 268 29.11 4.37 0.19
N LYS A 269 29.58 4.94 -0.93
CA LYS A 269 30.19 6.26 -1.00
C LYS A 269 29.18 7.34 -0.58
N ILE A 270 27.93 7.27 -1.04
CA ILE A 270 26.86 8.22 -0.68
C ILE A 270 26.60 8.17 0.83
N ILE A 271 26.43 6.98 1.39
CA ILE A 271 26.16 6.78 2.81
C ILE A 271 27.33 7.29 3.66
N ARG A 272 28.56 6.96 3.27
CA ARG A 272 29.78 7.43 3.97
C ARG A 272 29.91 8.95 3.93
N ARG A 273 29.55 9.57 2.79
CA ARG A 273 29.54 11.02 2.64
C ARG A 273 28.51 11.65 3.57
N TYR A 274 27.28 11.16 3.54
CA TYR A 274 26.20 11.64 4.40
C TYR A 274 26.55 11.52 5.89
N TYR A 275 27.15 10.39 6.30
CA TYR A 275 27.57 10.18 7.68
C TYR A 275 28.67 11.16 8.13
N LYS A 276 29.57 11.56 7.21
CA LYS A 276 30.64 12.52 7.50
C LYS A 276 30.16 13.97 7.48
N THR A 277 29.26 14.32 6.60
CA THR A 277 28.90 15.72 6.31
C THR A 277 27.50 16.10 6.79
N GLY A 278 26.66 15.13 7.14
CA GLY A 278 25.25 15.38 7.48
C GLY A 278 24.39 15.85 6.28
N ARG A 279 24.94 15.76 5.06
CA ARG A 279 24.28 16.19 3.81
C ARG A 279 24.33 15.11 2.74
#